data_4941bc77d80f485aff93fa207d186b65
#
_entry.id   4941bc77d80f485aff93fa207d186b65
#
_cell.length_a   1.000
_cell.length_b   1.000
_cell.length_c   1.000
_cell.angle_alpha   90.00
_cell.angle_beta   90.00
_cell.angle_gamma   90.00
#
_symmetry.space_group_name_H-M   'P 1'
#
loop_
_entity.id
_entity.type
_entity.pdbx_description
1 polymer ?
#
loop_
_entity_poly.entity_id
_entity_poly.type
_entity_poly.pdbx_seq_one_letter_code
_entity_poly.pdbx_strand_id
1 'polypeptide(L)'
;MFKAIIIGGTGATGKQLLNQLISDKNCELVTSIGRRPVLDGEKNDKLADIVVESLLELTSTEKYWNDNDVFFNCIGTTRQRAGGSKEFIDIESGISKEAAKMAANAKIPHASLISAKGANHKIWATNWIHPLLYMKTIGQKEQTIISNFSFNSVSIFKPGMLIRLQGKQTRFEEFIELKGFGLRVDILASAMIHDAKRVRLGLVEESPQYFIGNNHIKGSLIL
;
A
#
# COMPACT_ATOMS: atom_id res chain seq x y z
N MET A 1 -16.56 12.41 7.67
CA MET A 1 -16.33 11.03 7.22
C MET A 1 -15.46 11.07 5.97
N PHE A 2 -14.81 9.98 5.56
CA PHE A 2 -13.95 9.90 4.38
C PHE A 2 -14.19 8.59 3.62
N LYS A 3 -13.87 8.59 2.32
CA LYS A 3 -13.93 7.42 1.46
C LYS A 3 -12.52 7.01 1.05
N ALA A 4 -12.29 5.71 0.97
CA ALA A 4 -10.97 5.16 0.66
C ALA A 4 -11.04 4.15 -0.48
N ILE A 5 -10.03 4.13 -1.33
CA ILE A 5 -9.85 3.09 -2.33
C ILE A 5 -8.53 2.35 -2.12
N ILE A 6 -8.56 1.02 -2.22
CA ILE A 6 -7.42 0.13 -1.93
C ILE A 6 -7.12 -0.74 -3.14
N ILE A 7 -5.84 -0.80 -3.51
CA ILE A 7 -5.28 -1.84 -4.36
C ILE A 7 -4.42 -2.77 -3.50
N GLY A 8 -4.60 -4.09 -3.66
CA GLY A 8 -3.88 -5.09 -2.86
C GLY A 8 -4.57 -5.47 -1.55
N GLY A 9 -5.89 -5.32 -1.45
CA GLY A 9 -6.72 -5.65 -0.28
C GLY A 9 -6.61 -7.10 0.21
N THR A 10 -6.25 -8.07 -0.64
CA THR A 10 -6.02 -9.47 -0.27
C THR A 10 -4.62 -9.74 0.29
N GLY A 11 -3.70 -8.76 0.25
CA GLY A 11 -2.35 -8.86 0.80
C GLY A 11 -2.34 -8.76 2.33
N ALA A 12 -1.19 -9.08 2.96
CA ALA A 12 -1.08 -9.10 4.42
C ALA A 12 -1.46 -7.76 5.06
N THR A 13 -0.87 -6.66 4.59
CA THR A 13 -1.19 -5.32 5.11
C THR A 13 -2.55 -4.83 4.60
N GLY A 14 -2.87 -5.05 3.31
CA GLY A 14 -4.13 -4.62 2.73
C GLY A 14 -5.36 -5.22 3.41
N LYS A 15 -5.29 -6.49 3.83
CA LYS A 15 -6.37 -7.15 4.59
C LYS A 15 -6.57 -6.48 5.96
N GLN A 16 -5.49 -6.15 6.66
CA GLN A 16 -5.57 -5.44 7.95
C GLN A 16 -6.10 -4.01 7.77
N LEU A 17 -5.62 -3.31 6.74
CA LEU A 17 -6.08 -1.97 6.40
C LEU A 17 -7.58 -1.96 6.09
N LEU A 18 -8.05 -2.90 5.26
CA LEU A 18 -9.45 -3.05 4.91
C LEU A 18 -10.32 -3.28 6.16
N ASN A 19 -9.95 -4.24 7.00
CA ASN A 19 -10.71 -4.57 8.22
C ASN A 19 -10.80 -3.37 9.17
N GLN A 20 -9.70 -2.62 9.33
CA GLN A 20 -9.67 -1.44 10.19
C GLN A 20 -10.51 -0.29 9.61
N LEU A 21 -10.48 -0.07 8.28
CA LEU A 21 -11.30 0.94 7.62
C LEU A 21 -12.79 0.63 7.73
N ILE A 22 -13.21 -0.61 7.52
CA ILE A 22 -14.59 -1.04 7.69
C ILE A 22 -15.09 -0.79 9.13
N SER A 23 -14.23 -1.05 10.12
CA SER A 23 -14.53 -0.85 11.54
C SER A 23 -14.47 0.63 11.97
N ASP A 24 -13.85 1.50 11.17
CA ASP A 24 -13.68 2.91 11.50
C ASP A 24 -14.97 3.71 11.29
N LYS A 25 -15.45 4.34 12.35
CA LYS A 25 -16.66 5.18 12.30
C LYS A 25 -16.54 6.40 11.39
N ASN A 26 -15.32 6.86 11.14
CA ASN A 26 -15.04 7.99 10.26
C ASN A 26 -14.90 7.59 8.79
N CYS A 27 -14.73 6.31 8.48
CA CYS A 27 -14.74 5.80 7.12
C CYS A 27 -16.18 5.49 6.69
N GLU A 28 -16.61 6.13 5.62
CA GLU A 28 -17.93 5.98 5.05
C GLU A 28 -18.01 4.77 4.11
N LEU A 29 -17.01 4.66 3.23
CA LEU A 29 -16.93 3.63 2.19
C LEU A 29 -15.49 3.24 1.92
N VAL A 30 -15.27 1.96 1.73
CA VAL A 30 -14.00 1.42 1.23
C VAL A 30 -14.26 0.73 -0.11
N THR A 31 -13.56 1.15 -1.15
CA THR A 31 -13.54 0.46 -2.43
C THR A 31 -12.28 -0.40 -2.51
N SER A 32 -12.44 -1.70 -2.70
CA SER A 32 -11.32 -2.62 -2.96
C SER A 32 -11.32 -3.04 -4.41
N ILE A 33 -10.22 -2.85 -5.12
CA ILE A 33 -10.06 -3.37 -6.49
C ILE A 33 -8.98 -4.45 -6.46
N GLY A 34 -9.32 -5.64 -6.90
CA GLY A 34 -8.45 -6.80 -6.83
C GLY A 34 -8.76 -7.88 -7.86
N ARG A 35 -7.90 -8.89 -8.00
CA ARG A 35 -8.12 -10.06 -8.85
C ARG A 35 -8.95 -11.16 -8.16
N ARG A 36 -9.19 -11.02 -6.88
CA ARG A 36 -9.97 -11.95 -6.05
C ARG A 36 -10.76 -11.13 -5.05
N PRO A 37 -11.95 -11.62 -4.65
CA PRO A 37 -12.74 -10.93 -3.65
C PRO A 37 -11.96 -10.83 -2.33
N VAL A 38 -12.25 -9.77 -1.57
CA VAL A 38 -11.80 -9.61 -0.18
C VAL A 38 -12.85 -10.16 0.77
N LEU A 39 -12.52 -10.28 2.08
CA LEU A 39 -13.42 -10.83 3.11
C LEU A 39 -14.02 -12.19 2.73
N ASP A 40 -13.27 -13.00 1.97
CA ASP A 40 -13.73 -14.31 1.48
C ASP A 40 -15.07 -14.24 0.71
N GLY A 41 -15.40 -13.05 0.14
CA GLY A 41 -16.62 -12.75 -0.60
C GLY A 41 -17.81 -12.34 0.27
N GLU A 42 -17.64 -12.17 1.57
CA GLU A 42 -18.71 -11.69 2.46
C GLU A 42 -19.09 -10.24 2.12
N LYS A 43 -20.39 -9.96 2.14
CA LYS A 43 -20.92 -8.62 1.89
C LYS A 43 -20.77 -7.74 3.13
N ASN A 44 -20.44 -6.48 2.92
CA ASN A 44 -20.42 -5.46 3.95
C ASN A 44 -20.90 -4.14 3.37
N ASP A 45 -21.78 -3.44 4.07
CA ASP A 45 -22.41 -2.19 3.58
C ASP A 45 -21.40 -1.07 3.35
N LYS A 46 -20.23 -1.11 4.03
CA LYS A 46 -19.13 -0.16 3.84
C LYS A 46 -18.13 -0.60 2.78
N LEU A 47 -18.34 -1.70 2.08
CA LEU A 47 -17.37 -2.26 1.14
C LEU A 47 -17.95 -2.35 -0.27
N ALA A 48 -17.31 -1.69 -1.22
CA ALA A 48 -17.44 -1.96 -2.64
C ALA A 48 -16.27 -2.85 -3.09
N ASP A 49 -16.52 -4.13 -3.31
CA ASP A 49 -15.49 -5.10 -3.72
C ASP A 49 -15.56 -5.36 -5.22
N ILE A 50 -14.55 -4.88 -5.95
CA ILE A 50 -14.50 -4.91 -7.41
C ILE A 50 -13.43 -5.91 -7.85
N VAL A 51 -13.88 -6.99 -8.46
CA VAL A 51 -13.01 -8.04 -8.99
C VAL A 51 -12.74 -7.80 -10.48
N VAL A 52 -11.47 -7.77 -10.85
CA VAL A 52 -11.00 -7.58 -12.24
C VAL A 52 -10.06 -8.73 -12.64
N GLU A 53 -9.98 -9.01 -13.93
CA GLU A 53 -9.05 -10.03 -14.45
C GLU A 53 -7.59 -9.61 -14.32
N SER A 54 -7.30 -8.34 -14.60
CA SER A 54 -5.93 -7.79 -14.56
C SER A 54 -5.91 -6.46 -13.81
N LEU A 55 -4.87 -6.26 -12.99
CA LEU A 55 -4.60 -4.97 -12.34
C LEU A 55 -3.64 -4.09 -13.17
N LEU A 56 -3.18 -4.56 -14.32
CA LEU A 56 -2.39 -3.77 -15.28
C LEU A 56 -3.27 -2.96 -16.24
N GLU A 57 -4.58 -3.21 -16.22
CA GLU A 57 -5.59 -2.53 -17.03
C GLU A 57 -6.80 -2.24 -16.14
N LEU A 58 -6.94 -0.99 -15.71
CA LEU A 58 -7.96 -0.57 -14.74
C LEU A 58 -9.01 0.39 -15.32
N THR A 59 -8.98 0.67 -16.61
CA THR A 59 -9.90 1.62 -17.26
C THR A 59 -11.37 1.24 -17.05
N SER A 60 -11.68 -0.05 -17.05
CA SER A 60 -13.04 -0.55 -16.78
C SER A 60 -13.56 -0.23 -15.38
N THR A 61 -12.68 0.16 -14.47
CA THR A 61 -13.02 0.48 -13.08
C THR A 61 -13.16 1.98 -12.82
N GLU A 62 -13.05 2.84 -13.84
CA GLU A 62 -12.97 4.30 -13.73
C GLU A 62 -14.01 4.92 -12.79
N LYS A 63 -15.28 4.50 -12.89
CA LYS A 63 -16.36 5.01 -12.06
C LYS A 63 -16.18 4.81 -10.55
N TYR A 64 -15.37 3.83 -10.13
CA TYR A 64 -15.15 3.51 -8.71
C TYR A 64 -14.04 4.35 -8.07
N TRP A 65 -13.27 5.09 -8.87
CA TRP A 65 -12.18 5.93 -8.37
C TRP A 65 -12.66 7.31 -7.93
N ASN A 66 -13.78 7.79 -8.48
CA ASN A 66 -14.31 9.11 -8.16
C ASN A 66 -14.72 9.23 -6.69
N ASP A 67 -14.65 10.45 -6.16
CA ASP A 67 -15.12 10.83 -4.82
C ASP A 67 -14.42 10.09 -3.66
N ASN A 68 -13.24 9.53 -3.87
CA ASN A 68 -12.41 9.01 -2.80
C ASN A 68 -11.46 10.09 -2.26
N ASP A 69 -11.26 10.12 -0.94
CA ASP A 69 -10.37 11.05 -0.24
C ASP A 69 -8.91 10.53 -0.22
N VAL A 70 -8.74 9.20 -0.25
CA VAL A 70 -7.41 8.58 -0.18
C VAL A 70 -7.32 7.30 -1.02
N PHE A 71 -6.20 7.18 -1.73
CA PHE A 71 -5.79 5.99 -2.45
C PHE A 71 -4.70 5.24 -1.66
N PHE A 72 -4.99 4.02 -1.24
CA PHE A 72 -4.02 3.14 -0.58
C PHE A 72 -3.44 2.12 -1.56
N ASN A 73 -2.13 2.18 -1.77
CA ASN A 73 -1.39 1.21 -2.55
C ASN A 73 -0.70 0.20 -1.64
N CYS A 74 -1.33 -0.95 -1.47
CA CYS A 74 -0.83 -2.09 -0.69
C CYS A 74 -0.27 -3.22 -1.57
N ILE A 75 0.06 -2.92 -2.84
CA ILE A 75 0.73 -3.89 -3.71
C ILE A 75 2.11 -4.19 -3.18
N GLY A 76 2.39 -5.47 -3.03
CA GLY A 76 3.68 -5.98 -2.62
C GLY A 76 3.82 -7.47 -2.91
N THR A 77 4.95 -7.86 -3.53
CA THR A 77 5.27 -9.24 -3.82
C THR A 77 6.77 -9.50 -3.62
N THR A 78 7.19 -10.73 -3.82
CA THR A 78 8.60 -11.10 -3.94
C THR A 78 8.83 -11.70 -5.32
N ARG A 79 10.08 -11.67 -5.82
CA ARG A 79 10.42 -12.30 -7.11
C ARG A 79 10.00 -13.77 -7.16
N GLN A 80 10.18 -14.52 -6.07
CA GLN A 80 9.78 -15.92 -5.97
C GLN A 80 8.27 -16.10 -6.14
N ARG A 81 7.47 -15.26 -5.47
CA ARG A 81 5.99 -15.29 -5.57
C ARG A 81 5.49 -14.79 -6.91
N ALA A 82 6.21 -13.88 -7.54
CA ALA A 82 5.88 -13.35 -8.85
C ALA A 82 6.15 -14.35 -9.98
N GLY A 83 7.11 -15.27 -9.80
CA GLY A 83 7.51 -16.24 -10.82
C GLY A 83 8.74 -15.82 -11.62
N GLY A 84 9.23 -14.60 -11.44
CA GLY A 84 10.40 -14.09 -12.17
C GLY A 84 10.69 -12.62 -11.91
N SER A 85 11.76 -12.12 -12.53
CA SER A 85 12.15 -10.70 -12.39
C SER A 85 11.21 -9.77 -13.15
N LYS A 86 10.77 -10.16 -14.35
CA LYS A 86 9.84 -9.38 -15.16
C LYS A 86 8.49 -9.26 -14.47
N GLU A 87 7.91 -10.38 -14.08
CA GLU A 87 6.63 -10.45 -13.38
C GLU A 87 6.67 -9.68 -12.04
N PHE A 88 7.81 -9.71 -11.36
CA PHE A 88 8.03 -8.91 -10.15
C PHE A 88 7.95 -7.41 -10.43
N ILE A 89 8.62 -6.92 -11.49
CA ILE A 89 8.59 -5.51 -11.89
C ILE A 89 7.18 -5.11 -12.33
N ASP A 90 6.51 -5.95 -13.13
CA ASP A 90 5.14 -5.70 -13.61
C ASP A 90 4.15 -5.59 -12.43
N ILE A 91 4.26 -6.45 -11.43
CA ILE A 91 3.41 -6.40 -10.25
C ILE A 91 3.72 -5.18 -9.39
N GLU A 92 4.98 -4.94 -9.03
CA GLU A 92 5.34 -3.87 -8.09
C GLU A 92 5.22 -2.48 -8.73
N SER A 93 5.76 -2.31 -9.92
CA SER A 93 5.82 -1.01 -10.59
C SER A 93 4.68 -0.81 -11.58
N GLY A 94 4.35 -1.81 -12.39
CA GLY A 94 3.32 -1.72 -13.42
C GLY A 94 1.93 -1.51 -12.83
N ILE A 95 1.50 -2.38 -11.90
CA ILE A 95 0.19 -2.24 -11.24
C ILE A 95 0.12 -0.94 -10.44
N SER A 96 1.18 -0.61 -9.71
CA SER A 96 1.21 0.61 -8.90
C SER A 96 1.12 1.88 -9.75
N LYS A 97 1.75 1.89 -10.92
CA LYS A 97 1.68 2.98 -11.88
C LYS A 97 0.26 3.13 -12.46
N GLU A 98 -0.35 2.02 -12.88
CA GLU A 98 -1.71 2.06 -13.43
C GLU A 98 -2.73 2.54 -12.39
N ALA A 99 -2.64 2.01 -11.16
CA ALA A 99 -3.51 2.45 -10.07
C ALA A 99 -3.31 3.93 -9.70
N ALA A 100 -2.07 4.42 -9.66
CA ALA A 100 -1.77 5.84 -9.41
C ALA A 100 -2.29 6.75 -10.53
N LYS A 101 -2.24 6.31 -11.79
CA LYS A 101 -2.84 6.99 -12.93
C LYS A 101 -4.35 7.14 -12.76
N MET A 102 -5.04 6.05 -12.39
CA MET A 102 -6.49 6.09 -12.14
C MET A 102 -6.84 7.03 -11.00
N ALA A 103 -6.10 6.95 -9.88
CA ALA A 103 -6.30 7.81 -8.72
C ALA A 103 -6.08 9.30 -9.05
N ALA A 104 -5.02 9.63 -9.80
CA ALA A 104 -4.72 11.00 -10.22
C ALA A 104 -5.76 11.53 -11.21
N ASN A 105 -6.22 10.73 -12.19
CA ASN A 105 -7.27 11.11 -13.12
C ASN A 105 -8.59 11.42 -12.39
N ALA A 106 -8.92 10.65 -11.36
CA ALA A 106 -10.07 10.87 -10.49
C ALA A 106 -9.85 12.01 -9.47
N LYS A 107 -8.68 12.67 -9.50
CA LYS A 107 -8.30 13.78 -8.60
C LYS A 107 -8.36 13.42 -7.11
N ILE A 108 -8.05 12.18 -6.77
CA ILE A 108 -7.92 11.76 -5.36
C ILE A 108 -6.79 12.59 -4.73
N PRO A 109 -7.05 13.32 -3.64
CA PRO A 109 -6.06 14.27 -3.13
C PRO A 109 -4.86 13.62 -2.45
N HIS A 110 -5.01 12.42 -1.89
CA HIS A 110 -3.97 11.76 -1.10
C HIS A 110 -3.65 10.36 -1.64
N ALA A 111 -2.36 10.09 -1.87
CA ALA A 111 -1.83 8.77 -2.18
C ALA A 111 -0.96 8.25 -1.03
N SER A 112 -1.31 7.11 -0.45
CA SER A 112 -0.58 6.44 0.61
C SER A 112 -0.06 5.09 0.13
N LEU A 113 1.25 4.86 0.16
CA LEU A 113 1.84 3.66 -0.40
C LEU A 113 2.82 2.93 0.54
N ILE A 114 2.83 1.62 0.42
CA ILE A 114 3.81 0.76 1.08
C ILE A 114 5.02 0.59 0.17
N SER A 115 6.18 0.87 0.75
CA SER A 115 7.50 0.70 0.17
C SER A 115 8.35 -0.23 1.05
N ALA A 116 9.66 -0.07 1.06
CA ALA A 116 10.59 -0.81 1.91
C ALA A 116 11.74 0.08 2.40
N LYS A 117 12.20 -0.14 3.63
CA LYS A 117 13.42 0.50 4.12
C LYS A 117 14.60 0.16 3.20
N GLY A 118 15.32 1.19 2.73
CA GLY A 118 16.42 1.04 1.78
C GLY A 118 16.02 1.08 0.31
N ALA A 119 14.71 1.18 -0.03
CA ALA A 119 14.28 1.38 -1.42
C ALA A 119 14.89 2.66 -2.00
N ASN A 120 15.49 2.52 -3.19
CA ASN A 120 16.19 3.62 -3.87
C ASN A 120 16.26 3.35 -5.38
N HIS A 121 15.63 4.20 -6.18
CA HIS A 121 15.58 4.07 -7.65
C HIS A 121 16.94 4.23 -8.34
N LYS A 122 17.92 4.86 -7.67
CA LYS A 122 19.26 5.12 -8.23
C LYS A 122 20.22 3.93 -8.08
N ILE A 123 19.85 2.89 -7.32
CA ILE A 123 20.68 1.70 -7.17
C ILE A 123 20.91 1.04 -8.54
N TRP A 124 22.20 0.79 -8.86
CA TRP A 124 22.50 -0.06 -9.99
C TRP A 124 22.10 -1.51 -9.67
N ALA A 125 21.28 -2.10 -10.51
CA ALA A 125 20.84 -3.49 -10.34
C ALA A 125 20.59 -4.16 -11.68
N THR A 126 20.95 -5.44 -11.75
CA THR A 126 20.61 -6.35 -12.85
C THR A 126 19.59 -7.36 -12.37
N ASN A 127 18.98 -8.08 -13.31
CA ASN A 127 18.01 -9.15 -13.01
C ASN A 127 18.60 -10.32 -12.19
N TRP A 128 19.92 -10.42 -12.10
CA TRP A 128 20.64 -11.47 -11.38
C TRP A 128 20.85 -11.14 -9.90
N ILE A 129 21.04 -9.85 -9.54
CA ILE A 129 21.33 -9.42 -8.17
C ILE A 129 20.00 -9.10 -7.47
N HIS A 130 19.39 -10.14 -6.93
CA HIS A 130 18.04 -10.12 -6.39
C HIS A 130 17.74 -9.03 -5.33
N PRO A 131 18.55 -8.81 -4.29
CA PRO A 131 18.26 -7.78 -3.29
C PRO A 131 18.31 -6.36 -3.86
N LEU A 132 19.26 -6.09 -4.76
CA LEU A 132 19.41 -4.79 -5.39
C LEU A 132 18.27 -4.51 -6.38
N LEU A 133 17.85 -5.52 -7.16
CA LEU A 133 16.70 -5.40 -8.04
C LEU A 133 15.43 -5.06 -7.24
N TYR A 134 15.22 -5.73 -6.11
CA TYR A 134 14.09 -5.45 -5.22
C TYR A 134 14.11 -4.00 -4.77
N MET A 135 15.20 -3.52 -4.18
CA MET A 135 15.34 -2.16 -3.68
C MET A 135 15.18 -1.11 -4.78
N LYS A 136 15.72 -1.39 -5.97
CA LYS A 136 15.58 -0.52 -7.14
C LYS A 136 14.13 -0.43 -7.60
N THR A 137 13.46 -1.57 -7.78
CA THR A 137 12.08 -1.63 -8.29
C THR A 137 11.12 -0.92 -7.35
N ILE A 138 11.25 -1.15 -6.02
CA ILE A 138 10.42 -0.46 -5.04
C ILE A 138 10.71 1.04 -5.03
N GLY A 139 11.98 1.46 -5.16
CA GLY A 139 12.35 2.87 -5.30
C GLY A 139 11.82 3.50 -6.59
N GLN A 140 11.78 2.76 -7.70
CA GLN A 140 11.16 3.22 -8.94
C GLN A 140 9.64 3.41 -8.81
N LYS A 141 8.96 2.52 -8.08
CA LYS A 141 7.54 2.68 -7.74
C LYS A 141 7.31 3.99 -6.99
N GLU A 142 8.09 4.29 -5.94
CA GLU A 142 8.01 5.56 -5.21
C GLU A 142 8.18 6.75 -6.15
N GLN A 143 9.28 6.76 -6.90
CA GLN A 143 9.63 7.87 -7.80
C GLN A 143 8.57 8.09 -8.87
N THR A 144 8.01 7.01 -9.44
CA THR A 144 6.95 7.10 -10.44
C THR A 144 5.71 7.78 -9.89
N ILE A 145 5.30 7.43 -8.66
CA ILE A 145 4.10 8.01 -8.04
C ILE A 145 4.32 9.49 -7.70
N ILE A 146 5.50 9.85 -7.21
CA ILE A 146 5.81 11.23 -6.84
C ILE A 146 5.94 12.13 -8.08
N SER A 147 6.60 11.65 -9.15
CA SER A 147 7.02 12.52 -10.26
C SER A 147 6.06 12.53 -11.44
N ASN A 148 5.27 11.47 -11.63
CA ASN A 148 4.45 11.32 -12.84
C ASN A 148 2.97 11.63 -12.60
N PHE A 149 2.56 11.79 -11.34
CA PHE A 149 1.17 12.02 -10.99
C PHE A 149 1.02 13.16 -9.99
N SER A 150 -0.10 13.90 -10.11
CA SER A 150 -0.39 15.04 -9.24
C SER A 150 -1.32 14.60 -8.11
N PHE A 151 -0.77 14.56 -6.90
CA PHE A 151 -1.51 14.40 -5.66
C PHE A 151 -1.22 15.61 -4.75
N ASN A 152 -2.20 16.06 -3.97
CA ASN A 152 -1.98 17.13 -3.00
C ASN A 152 -1.03 16.66 -1.88
N SER A 153 -1.12 15.37 -1.52
CA SER A 153 -0.24 14.74 -0.53
C SER A 153 0.13 13.32 -0.94
N VAL A 154 1.40 12.94 -0.71
CA VAL A 154 1.90 11.58 -0.90
C VAL A 154 2.56 11.11 0.38
N SER A 155 2.13 9.96 0.92
CA SER A 155 2.71 9.34 2.12
C SER A 155 3.36 8.00 1.77
N ILE A 156 4.63 7.86 2.10
CA ILE A 156 5.44 6.69 1.76
C ILE A 156 5.90 5.98 3.03
N PHE A 157 5.33 4.81 3.28
CA PHE A 157 5.68 3.96 4.40
C PHE A 157 6.78 2.99 3.99
N LYS A 158 7.97 3.14 4.59
CA LYS A 158 9.18 2.34 4.32
C LYS A 158 9.51 1.43 5.51
N PRO A 159 8.68 0.40 5.78
CA PRO A 159 8.95 -0.52 6.87
C PRO A 159 10.24 -1.32 6.64
N GLY A 160 10.79 -1.82 7.74
CA GLY A 160 11.77 -2.88 7.69
C GLY A 160 11.09 -4.24 7.48
N MET A 161 11.42 -5.21 8.32
CA MET A 161 10.80 -6.54 8.23
C MET A 161 9.36 -6.50 8.73
N LEU A 162 8.45 -7.13 7.97
CA LEU A 162 7.03 -7.22 8.30
C LEU A 162 6.68 -8.59 8.90
N ILE A 163 5.87 -8.56 9.96
CA ILE A 163 5.21 -9.73 10.55
C ILE A 163 3.80 -9.79 9.95
N ARG A 164 3.54 -10.80 9.13
CA ARG A 164 2.38 -10.80 8.20
C ARG A 164 1.05 -11.19 8.81
N LEU A 165 1.02 -11.82 9.97
CA LEU A 165 -0.22 -12.26 10.66
C LEU A 165 -1.14 -13.14 9.79
N GLN A 166 -0.59 -13.88 8.84
CA GLN A 166 -1.31 -14.78 7.94
C GLN A 166 -0.88 -16.23 8.20
N GLY A 167 -1.82 -17.06 8.65
CA GLY A 167 -1.54 -18.46 8.98
C GLY A 167 -0.71 -18.62 10.25
N LYS A 168 0.00 -19.75 10.38
CA LYS A 168 0.97 -19.96 11.49
C LYS A 168 2.19 -19.07 11.23
N GLN A 169 2.58 -18.28 12.23
CA GLN A 169 3.84 -17.56 12.20
C GLN A 169 5.00 -18.50 11.92
N THR A 170 5.93 -18.09 11.09
CA THR A 170 7.18 -18.82 10.90
C THR A 170 8.06 -18.61 12.14
N ARG A 171 8.93 -19.58 12.45
CA ARG A 171 9.93 -19.43 13.56
C ARG A 171 10.77 -18.15 13.40
N PHE A 172 10.96 -17.71 12.18
CA PHE A 172 11.68 -16.48 11.87
C PHE A 172 10.85 -15.24 12.23
N GLU A 173 9.55 -15.21 11.93
CA GLU A 173 8.65 -14.11 12.33
C GLU A 173 8.53 -14.03 13.85
N GLU A 174 8.42 -15.17 14.55
CA GLU A 174 8.45 -15.23 16.01
C GLU A 174 9.75 -14.66 16.59
N PHE A 175 10.90 -15.02 16.00
CA PHE A 175 12.20 -14.51 16.44
C PHE A 175 12.33 -12.99 16.25
N ILE A 176 11.95 -12.44 15.09
CA ILE A 176 12.03 -10.99 14.82
C ILE A 176 11.03 -10.20 15.65
N GLU A 177 9.86 -10.77 15.96
CA GLU A 177 8.87 -10.18 16.87
C GLU A 177 9.41 -10.10 18.30
N LEU A 178 9.94 -11.21 18.82
CA LEU A 178 10.54 -11.31 20.15
C LEU A 178 11.70 -10.33 20.33
N LYS A 179 12.51 -10.11 19.28
CA LYS A 179 13.61 -9.16 19.28
C LYS A 179 13.20 -7.71 19.00
N GLY A 180 11.92 -7.46 18.71
CA GLY A 180 11.42 -6.12 18.40
C GLY A 180 11.85 -5.56 17.02
N PHE A 181 12.44 -6.39 16.16
CA PHE A 181 12.93 -5.96 14.84
C PHE A 181 11.83 -5.97 13.76
N GLY A 182 10.71 -6.66 13.99
CA GLY A 182 9.58 -6.74 13.08
C GLY A 182 8.55 -5.63 13.31
N LEU A 183 7.86 -5.24 12.23
CA LEU A 183 6.65 -4.43 12.29
C LEU A 183 5.46 -5.31 11.92
N ARG A 184 4.49 -5.41 12.81
CA ARG A 184 3.23 -6.10 12.51
C ARG A 184 2.45 -5.32 11.46
N VAL A 185 1.85 -6.05 10.54
CA VAL A 185 1.10 -5.42 9.42
C VAL A 185 -0.16 -4.69 9.86
N ASP A 186 -0.75 -5.05 11.00
CA ASP A 186 -1.87 -4.32 11.59
C ASP A 186 -1.45 -2.95 12.13
N ILE A 187 -0.26 -2.83 12.73
CA ILE A 187 0.31 -1.56 13.17
C ILE A 187 0.63 -0.67 11.96
N LEU A 188 1.19 -1.24 10.89
CA LEU A 188 1.42 -0.51 9.65
C LEU A 188 0.11 0.02 9.07
N ALA A 189 -0.93 -0.80 9.02
CA ALA A 189 -2.26 -0.40 8.57
C ALA A 189 -2.83 0.74 9.41
N SER A 190 -2.72 0.64 10.75
CA SER A 190 -3.16 1.70 11.67
C SER A 190 -2.43 3.02 11.40
N ALA A 191 -1.11 2.98 11.17
CA ALA A 191 -0.31 4.16 10.86
C ALA A 191 -0.72 4.81 9.53
N MET A 192 -1.01 4.01 8.50
CA MET A 192 -1.49 4.50 7.21
C MET A 192 -2.86 5.19 7.33
N ILE A 193 -3.78 4.62 8.12
CA ILE A 193 -5.10 5.22 8.37
C ILE A 193 -4.97 6.52 9.19
N HIS A 194 -4.15 6.50 10.23
CA HIS A 194 -3.91 7.67 11.08
C HIS A 194 -3.35 8.83 10.26
N ASP A 195 -2.35 8.58 9.43
CA ASP A 195 -1.79 9.56 8.53
C ASP A 195 -2.82 10.11 7.52
N ALA A 196 -3.62 9.24 6.90
CA ALA A 196 -4.68 9.67 5.97
C ALA A 196 -5.70 10.60 6.65
N LYS A 197 -6.03 10.36 7.91
CA LYS A 197 -6.91 11.25 8.69
C LYS A 197 -6.24 12.59 8.96
N ARG A 198 -4.94 12.62 9.30
CA ARG A 198 -4.18 13.85 9.52
C ARG A 198 -4.07 14.69 8.25
N VAL A 199 -3.75 14.06 7.11
CA VAL A 199 -3.72 14.72 5.80
C VAL A 199 -5.08 15.36 5.50
N ARG A 200 -6.16 14.62 5.68
CA ARG A 200 -7.51 15.10 5.43
C ARG A 200 -7.91 16.29 6.33
N LEU A 201 -7.40 16.34 7.54
CA LEU A 201 -7.62 17.45 8.47
C LEU A 201 -6.71 18.67 8.20
N GLY A 202 -5.84 18.60 7.18
CA GLY A 202 -4.88 19.67 6.87
C GLY A 202 -3.75 19.80 7.92
N LEU A 203 -3.49 18.73 8.68
CA LEU A 203 -2.44 18.72 9.73
C LEU A 203 -1.06 18.34 9.18
N VAL A 204 -0.93 18.28 7.86
CA VAL A 204 0.27 17.84 7.16
C VAL A 204 0.63 18.89 6.12
N GLU A 205 1.79 19.52 6.28
CA GLU A 205 2.27 20.59 5.40
C GLU A 205 3.21 20.09 4.30
N GLU A 206 3.95 19.00 4.57
CA GLU A 206 4.97 18.49 3.65
C GLU A 206 4.45 17.34 2.77
N SER A 207 4.83 17.35 1.50
CA SER A 207 4.60 16.27 0.54
C SER A 207 5.78 16.16 -0.42
N PRO A 208 6.37 14.95 -0.62
CA PRO A 208 6.00 13.67 -0.01
C PRO A 208 6.48 13.52 1.43
N GLN A 209 5.68 12.84 2.27
CA GLN A 209 6.08 12.41 3.60
C GLN A 209 6.69 11.02 3.56
N TYR A 210 7.74 10.80 4.36
CA TYR A 210 8.41 9.51 4.48
C TYR A 210 8.39 8.98 5.89
N PHE A 211 7.80 7.81 6.10
CA PHE A 211 7.81 7.07 7.37
C PHE A 211 8.83 5.94 7.27
N ILE A 212 10.09 6.21 7.68
CA ILE A 212 11.22 5.31 7.45
C ILE A 212 11.54 4.48 8.69
N GLY A 213 11.43 3.16 8.55
CA GLY A 213 11.74 2.20 9.60
C GLY A 213 10.62 2.01 10.61
N ASN A 214 10.70 0.90 11.32
CA ASN A 214 9.61 0.42 12.18
C ASN A 214 9.30 1.38 13.34
N ASN A 215 10.32 2.00 13.92
CA ASN A 215 10.13 2.91 15.05
C ASN A 215 9.45 4.22 14.63
N HIS A 216 9.83 4.78 13.48
CA HIS A 216 9.18 5.99 12.97
C HIS A 216 7.71 5.72 12.64
N ILE A 217 7.40 4.56 11.99
CA ILE A 217 6.03 4.17 11.70
C ILE A 217 5.20 3.97 12.98
N LYS A 218 5.75 3.31 14.01
CA LYS A 218 5.08 3.18 15.31
C LYS A 218 4.88 4.53 16.00
N GLY A 219 5.89 5.40 15.94
CA GLY A 219 5.85 6.74 16.55
C GLY A 219 4.79 7.65 15.92
N SER A 220 4.49 7.49 14.63
CA SER A 220 3.47 8.29 13.94
C SER A 220 2.04 8.06 14.45
N LEU A 221 1.79 7.00 15.23
CA LEU A 221 0.50 6.74 15.86
C LEU A 221 0.27 7.56 17.14
N ILE A 222 1.30 8.22 17.67
CA ILE A 222 1.26 8.95 18.94
C ILE A 222 1.16 10.46 18.69
N LEU A 223 1.40 10.89 17.47
CA LEU A 223 1.33 12.28 16.99
C LEU A 223 -0.08 12.64 16.54
#